data_d307dc8efa749f3c7102761bc39a4b51
#
_entry.id   d307dc8efa749f3c7102761bc39a4b51
#
_cell.length_a   1.000
_cell.length_b   1.000
_cell.length_c   1.000
_cell.angle_alpha   90.00
_cell.angle_beta   90.00
_cell.angle_gamma   90.00
#
_symmetry.space_group_name_H-M   'P 1'
#
loop_
_entity.id
_entity.type
_entity.pdbx_description
1 polymer ?
#
loop_
_entity_poly.entity_id
_entity_poly.type
_entity_poly.pdbx_seq_one_letter_code
_entity_poly.pdbx_strand_id
1 'polypeptide(L)'
;MLKRWSLPLALLTVLALPVLAMASEGHPSIPGAELSAVWVIPFVCMLLSIAIMPLALPHIWHHHFGKISVFWGLAFLIPCLVVYGFNVAFYEFLHAILLEYIPFIVLLFALFTVAGGVRLKGSLVGTPVVNTGILAVGTILASWMGTTGAAMLLIRPLLRANAHRKYRVHSVVFFIFLVANIGGSLTPLGDPPLFLGYLKGVSFFWTTTNLFVKTCFMSLALLGIYFVLDTVLYGREGRPQPPHDPNKVEEKLGLDGSINLLFLLGIVLCVLVSGMIDLGEAINIHGVGIDGQNLLRDILLLCLAGLSWKFTTRQCRELNGFSWAPIEEVAKLFLGIFLSMIPALAILRAGTD
;
A
#
# COMPACT_ATOMS: atom_id res chain seq x y z
N MET A 1 8.14 -19.19 -23.54
CA MET A 1 7.72 -17.83 -23.09
C MET A 1 6.21 -17.54 -23.24
N LEU A 2 5.41 -18.46 -23.76
CA LEU A 2 3.97 -18.24 -24.06
C LEU A 2 2.98 -18.75 -22.99
N LYS A 3 3.44 -19.29 -21.85
CA LYS A 3 2.58 -19.87 -20.79
C LYS A 3 2.22 -18.90 -19.66
N ARG A 4 2.67 -17.62 -19.70
CA ARG A 4 2.48 -16.64 -18.62
C ARG A 4 1.30 -15.65 -18.85
N TRP A 5 0.62 -15.72 -20.00
CA TRP A 5 -0.45 -14.76 -20.38
C TRP A 5 -1.85 -15.37 -20.42
N SER A 6 -2.02 -16.63 -20.00
CA SER A 6 -3.32 -17.32 -20.07
C SER A 6 -4.31 -16.91 -18.95
N LEU A 7 -3.82 -16.42 -17.80
CA LEU A 7 -4.71 -15.98 -16.71
C LEU A 7 -5.48 -14.66 -17.00
N PRO A 8 -4.85 -13.59 -17.56
CA PRO A 8 -5.59 -12.37 -17.87
C PRO A 8 -6.58 -12.55 -19.03
N LEU A 9 -6.31 -13.43 -19.99
CA LEU A 9 -7.25 -13.70 -21.09
C LEU A 9 -8.49 -14.48 -20.62
N ALA A 10 -8.33 -15.42 -19.69
CA ALA A 10 -9.45 -16.15 -19.09
C ALA A 10 -10.37 -15.24 -18.26
N LEU A 11 -9.79 -14.21 -17.58
CA LEU A 11 -10.60 -13.21 -16.87
C LEU A 11 -11.41 -12.32 -17.82
N LEU A 12 -10.85 -11.98 -18.98
CA LEU A 12 -11.52 -11.18 -20.02
C LEU A 12 -12.65 -11.95 -20.74
N THR A 13 -12.53 -13.26 -20.92
CA THR A 13 -13.56 -14.08 -21.56
C THR A 13 -14.76 -14.34 -20.65
N VAL A 14 -14.57 -14.37 -19.33
CA VAL A 14 -15.70 -14.47 -18.36
C VAL A 14 -16.52 -13.17 -18.32
N LEU A 15 -15.93 -12.02 -18.65
CA LEU A 15 -16.62 -10.72 -18.75
C LEU A 15 -17.47 -10.57 -20.03
N ALA A 16 -17.36 -11.49 -21.00
CA ALA A 16 -18.01 -11.38 -22.31
C ALA A 16 -19.29 -12.23 -22.46
N LEU A 17 -19.76 -12.88 -21.39
CA LEU A 17 -21.03 -13.62 -21.43
C LEU A 17 -22.21 -12.64 -21.40
N PRO A 18 -23.15 -12.70 -22.38
CA PRO A 18 -24.31 -11.80 -22.38
C PRO A 18 -25.26 -12.17 -21.24
N VAL A 19 -25.48 -11.21 -20.35
CA VAL A 19 -26.38 -11.36 -19.21
C VAL A 19 -27.78 -10.94 -19.62
N LEU A 20 -28.70 -11.87 -19.55
CA LEU A 20 -30.12 -11.59 -19.54
C LEU A 20 -30.46 -10.82 -18.25
N ALA A 21 -30.76 -9.54 -18.38
CA ALA A 21 -31.20 -8.68 -17.30
C ALA A 21 -32.53 -9.18 -16.75
N MET A 22 -32.52 -9.71 -15.55
CA MET A 22 -33.71 -9.79 -14.70
C MET A 22 -33.64 -8.60 -13.75
N ALA A 23 -34.46 -7.59 -14.02
CA ALA A 23 -34.66 -6.46 -13.11
C ALA A 23 -35.37 -6.98 -11.84
N SER A 24 -34.65 -7.01 -10.72
CA SER A 24 -35.19 -7.16 -9.38
C SER A 24 -34.80 -5.91 -8.61
N GLU A 25 -35.80 -5.19 -8.14
CA GLU A 25 -35.61 -4.03 -7.26
C GLU A 25 -35.01 -4.51 -5.94
N GLY A 26 -33.74 -4.14 -5.72
CA GLY A 26 -32.93 -4.48 -4.54
C GLY A 26 -31.64 -5.21 -4.94
N HIS A 27 -30.49 -4.61 -4.61
CA HIS A 27 -29.21 -5.27 -4.85
C HIS A 27 -29.12 -6.55 -4.00
N PRO A 28 -28.73 -7.70 -4.56
CA PRO A 28 -28.59 -8.96 -3.84
C PRO A 28 -27.39 -8.92 -2.91
N SER A 29 -27.52 -8.25 -1.75
CA SER A 29 -26.47 -8.16 -0.74
C SER A 29 -26.73 -9.14 0.41
N ILE A 30 -25.64 -9.53 1.10
CA ILE A 30 -25.75 -10.39 2.28
C ILE A 30 -26.44 -9.62 3.42
N PRO A 31 -27.46 -10.20 4.10
CA PRO A 31 -28.13 -9.57 5.23
C PRO A 31 -27.20 -9.58 6.46
N GLY A 32 -26.48 -8.47 6.68
CA GLY A 32 -25.47 -8.36 7.73
C GLY A 32 -26.01 -8.58 9.15
N ALA A 33 -27.27 -8.19 9.40
CA ALA A 33 -27.93 -8.36 10.70
C ALA A 33 -28.19 -9.85 11.06
N GLU A 34 -28.26 -10.73 10.06
CA GLU A 34 -28.50 -12.16 10.26
C GLU A 34 -27.21 -12.98 10.32
N LEU A 35 -26.07 -12.35 10.00
CA LEU A 35 -24.77 -13.03 10.00
C LEU A 35 -24.27 -13.30 11.42
N SER A 36 -23.98 -14.56 11.71
CA SER A 36 -23.24 -14.91 12.93
C SER A 36 -21.76 -14.55 12.83
N ALA A 37 -21.10 -14.32 13.98
CA ALA A 37 -19.66 -14.05 14.07
C ALA A 37 -18.77 -15.14 13.43
N VAL A 38 -19.31 -16.35 13.23
CA VAL A 38 -18.60 -17.47 12.56
C VAL A 38 -18.17 -17.11 11.14
N TRP A 39 -18.95 -16.29 10.44
CA TRP A 39 -18.63 -15.84 9.08
C TRP A 39 -17.37 -14.95 9.00
N VAL A 40 -16.96 -14.36 10.12
CA VAL A 40 -15.76 -13.52 10.20
C VAL A 40 -14.48 -14.35 10.40
N ILE A 41 -14.59 -15.65 10.73
CA ILE A 41 -13.44 -16.53 11.00
C ILE A 41 -12.42 -16.52 9.83
N PRO A 42 -12.80 -16.66 8.54
CA PRO A 42 -11.84 -16.61 7.44
C PRO A 42 -11.00 -15.34 7.43
N PHE A 43 -11.61 -14.18 7.73
CA PHE A 43 -10.90 -12.90 7.79
C PHE A 43 -9.92 -12.85 8.98
N VAL A 44 -10.35 -13.24 10.16
CA VAL A 44 -9.46 -13.31 11.34
C VAL A 44 -8.29 -14.26 11.08
N CYS A 45 -8.57 -15.44 10.51
CA CYS A 45 -7.51 -16.41 10.17
C CYS A 45 -6.57 -15.89 9.08
N MET A 46 -7.07 -15.10 8.11
CA MET A 46 -6.22 -14.43 7.12
C MET A 46 -5.26 -13.45 7.80
N LEU A 47 -5.75 -12.60 8.71
CA LEU A 47 -4.92 -11.65 9.46
C LEU A 47 -3.91 -12.37 10.36
N LEU A 48 -4.32 -13.44 11.06
CA LEU A 48 -3.41 -14.25 11.87
C LEU A 48 -2.36 -14.96 11.00
N SER A 49 -2.72 -15.39 9.80
CA SER A 49 -1.76 -15.98 8.85
C SER A 49 -0.67 -14.97 8.46
N ILE A 50 -1.05 -13.71 8.17
CA ILE A 50 -0.11 -12.63 7.85
C ILE A 50 0.80 -12.31 9.06
N ALA A 51 0.24 -12.30 10.28
CA ALA A 51 1.00 -11.93 11.48
C ALA A 51 1.94 -13.04 11.98
N ILE A 52 1.50 -14.30 11.91
CA ILE A 52 2.19 -15.42 12.57
C ILE A 52 3.06 -16.21 11.59
N MET A 53 2.56 -16.54 10.39
CA MET A 53 3.26 -17.46 9.48
C MET A 53 4.62 -16.98 9.01
N PRO A 54 4.85 -15.66 8.73
CA PRO A 54 6.19 -15.18 8.38
C PRO A 54 7.24 -15.45 9.47
N LEU A 55 6.82 -15.45 10.74
CA LEU A 55 7.68 -15.66 11.89
C LEU A 55 7.83 -17.14 12.25
N ALA A 56 6.71 -17.88 12.26
CA ALA A 56 6.69 -19.27 12.70
C ALA A 56 7.10 -20.25 11.59
N LEU A 57 6.70 -19.99 10.35
CA LEU A 57 6.87 -20.85 9.18
C LEU A 57 7.35 -20.06 7.96
N PRO A 58 8.49 -19.35 8.01
CA PRO A 58 8.93 -18.41 6.96
C PRO A 58 9.06 -19.10 5.60
N HIS A 59 9.58 -20.33 5.55
CA HIS A 59 9.75 -21.07 4.30
C HIS A 59 8.41 -21.38 3.60
N ILE A 60 7.40 -21.79 4.36
CA ILE A 60 6.05 -22.05 3.82
C ILE A 60 5.42 -20.75 3.37
N TRP A 61 5.54 -19.69 4.18
CA TRP A 61 4.97 -18.38 3.87
C TRP A 61 5.52 -17.82 2.57
N HIS A 62 6.82 -17.68 2.43
CA HIS A 62 7.44 -17.11 1.24
C HIS A 62 7.09 -17.82 -0.08
N HIS A 63 6.82 -19.12 -0.03
CA HIS A 63 6.48 -19.87 -1.24
C HIS A 63 4.97 -19.98 -1.50
N HIS A 64 4.12 -19.79 -0.46
CA HIS A 64 2.70 -20.12 -0.55
C HIS A 64 1.75 -19.04 -0.08
N PHE A 65 2.23 -17.82 0.32
CA PHE A 65 1.36 -16.75 0.82
C PHE A 65 0.18 -16.44 -0.11
N GLY A 66 0.39 -16.43 -1.43
CA GLY A 66 -0.69 -16.21 -2.40
C GLY A 66 -1.75 -17.33 -2.39
N LYS A 67 -1.34 -18.60 -2.19
CA LYS A 67 -2.29 -19.72 -2.09
C LYS A 67 -3.08 -19.67 -0.77
N ILE A 68 -2.42 -19.25 0.31
CA ILE A 68 -3.04 -19.06 1.63
C ILE A 68 -4.09 -17.93 1.56
N SER A 69 -3.77 -16.84 0.86
CA SER A 69 -4.70 -15.73 0.63
C SER A 69 -5.93 -16.17 -0.15
N VAL A 70 -5.74 -16.88 -1.25
CA VAL A 70 -6.84 -17.43 -2.05
C VAL A 70 -7.66 -18.43 -1.24
N PHE A 71 -7.02 -19.28 -0.44
CA PHE A 71 -7.71 -20.24 0.44
C PHE A 71 -8.67 -19.53 1.41
N TRP A 72 -8.25 -18.49 2.10
CA TRP A 72 -9.12 -17.76 3.02
C TRP A 72 -10.22 -16.97 2.31
N GLY A 73 -9.96 -16.41 1.12
CA GLY A 73 -11.00 -15.82 0.28
C GLY A 73 -12.07 -16.84 -0.14
N LEU A 74 -11.66 -18.02 -0.57
CA LEU A 74 -12.56 -19.13 -0.93
C LEU A 74 -13.28 -19.72 0.29
N ALA A 75 -12.64 -19.75 1.45
CA ALA A 75 -13.24 -20.19 2.71
C ALA A 75 -14.46 -19.35 3.13
N PHE A 76 -14.56 -18.11 2.63
CA PHE A 76 -15.78 -17.29 2.72
C PHE A 76 -16.68 -17.51 1.51
N LEU A 77 -16.16 -17.38 0.28
CA LEU A 77 -17.01 -17.38 -0.94
C LEU A 77 -17.74 -18.69 -1.17
N ILE A 78 -17.14 -19.85 -0.87
CA ILE A 78 -17.80 -21.14 -1.09
C ILE A 78 -18.99 -21.34 -0.15
N PRO A 79 -18.90 -21.14 1.17
CA PRO A 79 -20.06 -21.15 2.04
C PRO A 79 -21.11 -20.10 1.67
N CYS A 80 -20.70 -18.89 1.28
CA CYS A 80 -21.61 -17.85 0.80
C CYS A 80 -22.41 -18.33 -0.41
N LEU A 81 -21.76 -18.95 -1.39
CA LEU A 81 -22.41 -19.53 -2.57
C LEU A 81 -23.44 -20.61 -2.19
N VAL A 82 -23.12 -21.46 -1.22
CA VAL A 82 -24.02 -22.56 -0.79
C VAL A 82 -25.23 -22.04 0.00
N VAL A 83 -25.04 -21.05 0.87
CA VAL A 83 -26.09 -20.57 1.78
C VAL A 83 -26.97 -19.51 1.11
N TYR A 84 -26.39 -18.54 0.40
CA TYR A 84 -27.09 -17.40 -0.18
C TYR A 84 -27.30 -17.50 -1.69
N GLY A 85 -26.73 -18.51 -2.33
CA GLY A 85 -26.86 -18.76 -3.77
C GLY A 85 -25.87 -17.97 -4.63
N PHE A 86 -25.86 -18.30 -5.93
CA PHE A 86 -24.89 -17.78 -6.89
C PHE A 86 -24.99 -16.26 -7.07
N ASN A 87 -26.19 -15.70 -7.17
CA ASN A 87 -26.38 -14.27 -7.46
C ASN A 87 -25.81 -13.38 -6.35
N VAL A 88 -26.03 -13.74 -5.08
CA VAL A 88 -25.51 -13.00 -3.93
C VAL A 88 -23.97 -13.14 -3.84
N ALA A 89 -23.47 -14.37 -3.91
CA ALA A 89 -22.02 -14.61 -3.84
C ALA A 89 -21.26 -13.94 -4.99
N PHE A 90 -21.82 -13.94 -6.20
CA PHE A 90 -21.22 -13.30 -7.36
C PHE A 90 -21.29 -11.78 -7.29
N TYR A 91 -22.39 -11.21 -6.82
CA TYR A 91 -22.50 -9.77 -6.56
C TYR A 91 -21.48 -9.29 -5.55
N GLU A 92 -21.37 -9.95 -4.38
CA GLU A 92 -20.39 -9.59 -3.35
C GLU A 92 -18.95 -9.74 -3.84
N PHE A 93 -18.66 -10.79 -4.60
CA PHE A 93 -17.35 -10.96 -5.25
C PHE A 93 -17.05 -9.80 -6.19
N LEU A 94 -17.98 -9.46 -7.11
CA LEU A 94 -17.79 -8.35 -8.05
C LEU A 94 -17.66 -7.02 -7.32
N HIS A 95 -18.49 -6.77 -6.31
CA HIS A 95 -18.43 -5.56 -5.50
C HIS A 95 -17.06 -5.40 -4.84
N ALA A 96 -16.55 -6.44 -4.17
CA ALA A 96 -15.24 -6.40 -3.55
C ALA A 96 -14.10 -6.21 -4.57
N ILE A 97 -14.18 -6.86 -5.74
CA ILE A 97 -13.13 -6.75 -6.77
C ILE A 97 -13.16 -5.39 -7.46
N LEU A 98 -14.34 -4.94 -7.93
CA LEU A 98 -14.45 -3.75 -8.79
C LEU A 98 -14.38 -2.44 -8.01
N LEU A 99 -14.98 -2.39 -6.81
CA LEU A 99 -15.08 -1.14 -6.05
C LEU A 99 -14.02 -0.99 -4.95
N GLU A 100 -13.39 -2.09 -4.53
CA GLU A 100 -12.41 -2.05 -3.45
C GLU A 100 -11.01 -2.48 -3.91
N TYR A 101 -10.87 -3.72 -4.39
CA TYR A 101 -9.57 -4.30 -4.72
C TYR A 101 -8.88 -3.63 -5.92
N ILE A 102 -9.57 -3.46 -7.05
CA ILE A 102 -8.98 -2.85 -8.26
C ILE A 102 -8.54 -1.41 -8.00
N PRO A 103 -9.39 -0.50 -7.48
CA PRO A 103 -8.96 0.88 -7.17
C PRO A 103 -7.79 0.93 -6.20
N PHE A 104 -7.78 0.06 -5.20
CA PHE A 104 -6.71 -0.04 -4.23
C PHE A 104 -5.38 -0.46 -4.86
N ILE A 105 -5.38 -1.53 -5.66
CA ILE A 105 -4.16 -2.01 -6.31
C ILE A 105 -3.66 -1.04 -7.37
N VAL A 106 -4.55 -0.39 -8.11
CA VAL A 106 -4.18 0.64 -9.11
C VAL A 106 -3.45 1.81 -8.42
N LEU A 107 -3.98 2.29 -7.29
CA LEU A 107 -3.31 3.36 -6.53
C LEU A 107 -1.94 2.92 -6.04
N LEU A 108 -1.85 1.77 -5.36
CA LEU A 108 -0.57 1.28 -4.85
C LEU A 108 0.45 1.02 -5.95
N PHE A 109 0.01 0.47 -7.08
CA PHE A 109 0.85 0.26 -8.26
C PHE A 109 1.39 1.59 -8.80
N ALA A 110 0.53 2.62 -8.90
CA ALA A 110 0.93 3.93 -9.37
C ALA A 110 1.94 4.59 -8.42
N LEU A 111 1.62 4.64 -7.10
CA LEU A 111 2.52 5.17 -6.08
C LEU A 111 3.86 4.43 -6.05
N PHE A 112 3.84 3.10 -6.08
CA PHE A 112 5.03 2.26 -6.06
C PHE A 112 5.92 2.49 -7.29
N THR A 113 5.31 2.55 -8.48
CA THR A 113 6.01 2.76 -9.75
C THR A 113 6.65 4.14 -9.80
N VAL A 114 5.93 5.18 -9.38
CA VAL A 114 6.41 6.56 -9.38
C VAL A 114 7.46 6.79 -8.30
N ALA A 115 7.21 6.35 -7.06
CA ALA A 115 8.16 6.46 -5.96
C ALA A 115 9.46 5.70 -6.24
N GLY A 116 9.35 4.50 -6.83
CA GLY A 116 10.51 3.70 -7.24
C GLY A 116 11.37 4.35 -8.34
N GLY A 117 10.85 5.38 -9.00
CA GLY A 117 11.58 6.19 -9.98
C GLY A 117 12.37 7.36 -9.37
N VAL A 118 12.25 7.63 -8.07
CA VAL A 118 13.00 8.68 -7.36
C VAL A 118 14.15 8.05 -6.60
N ARG A 119 15.37 8.55 -6.79
CA ARG A 119 16.56 8.08 -6.07
C ARG A 119 17.29 9.25 -5.42
N LEU A 120 17.55 9.12 -4.12
CA LEU A 120 18.43 10.03 -3.40
C LEU A 120 19.87 9.58 -3.60
N LYS A 121 20.67 10.41 -4.28
CA LYS A 121 22.11 10.23 -4.46
C LYS A 121 22.90 11.14 -3.50
N GLY A 122 24.13 10.79 -3.23
CA GLY A 122 25.06 11.57 -2.40
C GLY A 122 25.78 10.72 -1.38
N SER A 123 26.93 11.22 -0.95
CA SER A 123 27.77 10.63 0.09
C SER A 123 27.36 11.17 1.46
N LEU A 124 26.28 10.58 2.04
CA LEU A 124 25.85 10.94 3.40
C LEU A 124 26.69 10.18 4.43
N VAL A 125 27.10 10.87 5.49
CA VAL A 125 27.78 10.27 6.65
C VAL A 125 26.75 10.10 7.78
N GLY A 126 26.64 8.91 8.32
CA GLY A 126 25.67 8.52 9.34
C GLY A 126 25.96 9.12 10.71
N THR A 127 25.90 10.45 10.83
CA THR A 127 25.91 11.15 12.12
C THR A 127 24.49 11.17 12.72
N PRO A 128 24.37 11.35 14.04
CA PRO A 128 23.04 11.42 14.68
C PRO A 128 22.11 12.46 14.06
N VAL A 129 22.63 13.62 13.67
CA VAL A 129 21.86 14.70 13.02
C VAL A 129 21.37 14.26 11.64
N VAL A 130 22.26 13.70 10.81
CA VAL A 130 21.92 13.24 9.45
C VAL A 130 20.92 12.10 9.50
N ASN A 131 21.11 11.12 10.37
CA ASN A 131 20.19 10.00 10.54
C ASN A 131 18.81 10.48 11.00
N THR A 132 18.75 11.35 12.01
CA THR A 132 17.47 11.93 12.47
C THR A 132 16.79 12.74 11.37
N GLY A 133 17.55 13.50 10.58
CA GLY A 133 17.06 14.22 9.42
C GLY A 133 16.43 13.30 8.36
N ILE A 134 17.09 12.18 8.04
CA ILE A 134 16.55 11.17 7.11
C ILE A 134 15.24 10.59 7.63
N LEU A 135 15.19 10.25 8.93
CA LEU A 135 13.97 9.72 9.56
C LEU A 135 12.84 10.76 9.54
N ALA A 136 13.12 12.02 9.89
CA ALA A 136 12.13 13.08 9.89
C ALA A 136 11.57 13.37 8.49
N VAL A 137 12.42 13.50 7.48
CA VAL A 137 12.02 13.68 6.08
C VAL A 137 11.21 12.48 5.60
N GLY A 138 11.65 11.26 5.92
CA GLY A 138 10.93 10.04 5.55
C GLY A 138 9.54 9.96 6.17
N THR A 139 9.40 10.37 7.43
CA THR A 139 8.10 10.42 8.13
C THR A 139 7.13 11.37 7.43
N ILE A 140 7.58 12.53 6.99
CA ILE A 140 6.75 13.50 6.26
C ILE A 140 6.38 12.96 4.87
N LEU A 141 7.35 12.43 4.14
CA LEU A 141 7.13 11.91 2.79
C LEU A 141 6.20 10.69 2.75
N ALA A 142 6.21 9.87 3.80
CA ALA A 142 5.41 8.65 3.86
C ALA A 142 3.89 8.92 3.74
N SER A 143 3.42 10.05 4.27
CA SER A 143 2.01 10.45 4.12
C SER A 143 1.61 10.79 2.68
N TRP A 144 2.56 11.18 1.82
CA TRP A 144 2.26 11.67 0.46
C TRP A 144 2.58 10.67 -0.65
N MET A 145 3.63 9.86 -0.46
CA MET A 145 4.06 8.88 -1.46
C MET A 145 3.89 7.42 -1.01
N GLY A 146 3.21 7.24 0.11
CA GLY A 146 3.05 5.95 0.76
C GLY A 146 4.27 5.54 1.58
N THR A 147 4.03 4.76 2.64
CA THR A 147 5.10 4.21 3.50
C THR A 147 6.11 3.40 2.70
N THR A 148 5.64 2.56 1.77
CA THR A 148 6.51 1.76 0.89
C THR A 148 7.38 2.63 -0.02
N GLY A 149 6.81 3.70 -0.60
CA GLY A 149 7.53 4.63 -1.47
C GLY A 149 8.61 5.40 -0.71
N ALA A 150 8.28 5.95 0.45
CA ALA A 150 9.23 6.65 1.32
C ALA A 150 10.34 5.71 1.83
N ALA A 151 9.96 4.46 2.19
CA ALA A 151 10.93 3.45 2.59
C ALA A 151 11.89 3.10 1.46
N MET A 152 11.41 2.89 0.25
CA MET A 152 12.24 2.60 -0.92
C MET A 152 13.23 3.73 -1.22
N LEU A 153 12.79 4.98 -1.09
CA LEU A 153 13.63 6.17 -1.31
C LEU A 153 14.75 6.30 -0.29
N LEU A 154 14.49 6.04 1.00
CA LEU A 154 15.36 6.48 2.09
C LEU A 154 16.08 5.36 2.84
N ILE A 155 15.62 4.10 2.80
CA ILE A 155 16.28 3.01 3.54
C ILE A 155 17.71 2.77 3.06
N ARG A 156 17.95 2.82 1.74
CA ARG A 156 19.28 2.60 1.17
C ARG A 156 20.26 3.71 1.48
N PRO A 157 19.90 5.02 1.31
CA PRO A 157 20.70 6.13 1.82
C PRO A 157 21.04 5.99 3.30
N LEU A 158 20.05 5.64 4.15
CA LEU A 158 20.29 5.43 5.58
C LEU A 158 21.29 4.30 5.84
N LEU A 159 21.12 3.14 5.19
CA LEU A 159 22.02 1.99 5.36
C LEU A 159 23.44 2.30 4.85
N ARG A 160 23.56 3.00 3.70
CA ARG A 160 24.87 3.40 3.14
C ARG A 160 25.57 4.40 4.04
N ALA A 161 24.84 5.41 4.56
CA ALA A 161 25.39 6.40 5.47
C ALA A 161 25.97 5.77 6.75
N ASN A 162 25.37 4.67 7.22
CA ASN A 162 25.74 3.96 8.43
C ASN A 162 26.57 2.68 8.18
N ALA A 163 27.07 2.44 6.96
CA ALA A 163 27.78 1.21 6.62
C ALA A 163 29.05 0.98 7.46
N HIS A 164 29.71 2.07 7.86
CA HIS A 164 30.92 2.06 8.68
C HIS A 164 30.66 1.98 10.20
N ARG A 165 29.39 2.09 10.64
CA ARG A 165 29.01 2.06 12.06
C ARG A 165 28.82 0.64 12.58
N LYS A 166 29.25 0.41 13.81
CA LYS A 166 29.05 -0.86 14.54
C LYS A 166 27.59 -0.99 15.02
N TYR A 167 27.03 0.07 15.63
CA TYR A 167 25.67 0.09 16.16
C TYR A 167 24.74 0.80 15.15
N ARG A 168 24.04 0.03 14.33
CA ARG A 168 23.14 0.55 13.29
C ARG A 168 21.72 -0.06 13.30
N VAL A 169 21.52 -1.10 14.11
CA VAL A 169 20.21 -1.81 14.17
C VAL A 169 19.08 -0.87 14.60
N HIS A 170 19.35 -0.03 15.63
CA HIS A 170 18.37 0.93 16.13
C HIS A 170 17.90 1.90 15.03
N SER A 171 18.77 2.32 14.11
CA SER A 171 18.38 3.19 12.99
C SER A 171 17.36 2.53 12.08
N VAL A 172 17.48 1.23 11.82
CA VAL A 172 16.50 0.47 11.04
C VAL A 172 15.18 0.29 11.81
N VAL A 173 15.25 0.01 13.12
CA VAL A 173 14.06 -0.15 13.96
C VAL A 173 13.25 1.16 14.00
N PHE A 174 13.91 2.30 14.24
CA PHE A 174 13.23 3.60 14.24
C PHE A 174 12.75 4.02 12.85
N PHE A 175 13.44 3.61 11.79
CA PHE A 175 12.98 3.80 10.43
C PHE A 175 11.65 3.07 10.17
N ILE A 176 11.53 1.84 10.64
CA ILE A 176 10.28 1.07 10.56
C ILE A 176 9.16 1.79 11.32
N PHE A 177 9.40 2.22 12.56
CA PHE A 177 8.39 2.90 13.35
C PHE A 177 7.96 4.24 12.75
N LEU A 178 8.90 5.06 12.33
CA LEU A 178 8.65 6.41 11.86
C LEU A 178 8.22 6.45 10.39
N VAL A 179 9.02 5.89 9.50
CA VAL A 179 8.82 6.04 8.04
C VAL A 179 7.87 4.99 7.50
N ALA A 180 8.05 3.73 7.89
CA ALA A 180 7.25 2.63 7.35
C ALA A 180 5.91 2.44 8.09
N ASN A 181 5.64 3.19 9.17
CA ASN A 181 4.41 3.07 9.94
C ASN A 181 3.79 4.44 10.24
N ILE A 182 4.25 5.15 11.29
CA ILE A 182 3.63 6.41 11.77
C ILE A 182 3.51 7.46 10.68
N GLY A 183 4.52 7.60 9.82
CA GLY A 183 4.53 8.58 8.73
C GLY A 183 3.38 8.41 7.73
N GLY A 184 2.82 7.20 7.61
CA GLY A 184 1.68 6.94 6.72
C GLY A 184 0.32 7.39 7.25
N SER A 185 0.22 7.84 8.50
CA SER A 185 -1.07 8.02 9.19
C SER A 185 -1.89 9.26 8.81
N LEU A 186 -1.32 10.23 8.07
CA LEU A 186 -1.97 11.53 7.85
C LEU A 186 -2.81 11.65 6.59
N THR A 187 -2.63 10.79 5.60
CA THR A 187 -3.45 10.81 4.38
C THR A 187 -3.81 9.40 3.91
N PRO A 188 -4.86 9.25 3.10
CA PRO A 188 -5.22 7.96 2.49
C PRO A 188 -4.13 7.36 1.60
N LEU A 189 -3.19 8.17 1.11
CA LEU A 189 -2.07 7.71 0.27
C LEU A 189 -0.95 7.09 1.11
N GLY A 190 -0.90 7.40 2.42
CA GLY A 190 0.16 6.99 3.32
C GLY A 190 0.10 5.51 3.66
N ASP A 191 -1.09 5.01 3.98
CA ASP A 191 -1.26 3.64 4.45
C ASP A 191 -2.53 2.99 3.87
N PRO A 192 -2.43 1.71 3.42
CA PRO A 192 -3.52 0.97 2.79
C PRO A 192 -4.88 1.02 3.50
N PRO A 193 -5.00 0.80 4.82
CA PRO A 193 -6.29 0.88 5.51
C PRO A 193 -6.97 2.25 5.44
N LEU A 194 -6.19 3.33 5.38
CA LEU A 194 -6.74 4.68 5.27
C LEU A 194 -7.36 4.95 3.91
N PHE A 195 -6.76 4.38 2.85
CA PHE A 195 -7.34 4.45 1.52
C PHE A 195 -8.67 3.69 1.41
N LEU A 196 -8.78 2.55 2.11
CA LEU A 196 -10.06 1.85 2.22
C LEU A 196 -11.14 2.71 2.88
N GLY A 197 -10.80 3.41 3.96
CA GLY A 197 -11.71 4.38 4.58
C GLY A 197 -12.14 5.47 3.60
N TYR A 198 -11.22 5.98 2.79
CA TYR A 198 -11.50 6.95 1.75
C TYR A 198 -12.46 6.39 0.68
N LEU A 199 -12.25 5.17 0.19
CA LEU A 199 -13.17 4.49 -0.75
C LEU A 199 -14.57 4.27 -0.15
N LYS A 200 -14.69 4.21 1.18
CA LYS A 200 -15.96 4.11 1.91
C LYS A 200 -16.55 5.47 2.29
N GLY A 201 -16.08 6.57 1.70
CA GLY A 201 -16.64 7.91 1.87
C GLY A 201 -16.04 8.75 3.01
N VAL A 202 -14.98 8.30 3.68
CA VAL A 202 -14.25 9.14 4.63
C VAL A 202 -13.50 10.23 3.84
N SER A 203 -13.63 11.50 4.25
CA SER A 203 -12.96 12.59 3.55
C SER A 203 -11.43 12.44 3.56
N PHE A 204 -10.77 12.87 2.47
CA PHE A 204 -9.32 12.74 2.29
C PHE A 204 -8.52 13.31 3.46
N PHE A 205 -8.90 14.48 3.96
CA PHE A 205 -8.20 15.16 5.05
C PHE A 205 -8.72 14.82 6.46
N TRP A 206 -9.64 13.86 6.58
CA TRP A 206 -10.16 13.47 7.89
C TRP A 206 -9.04 12.99 8.83
N THR A 207 -8.16 12.15 8.36
CA THR A 207 -7.01 11.66 9.13
C THR A 207 -6.04 12.80 9.46
N THR A 208 -5.76 13.68 8.50
CA THR A 208 -4.92 14.87 8.76
C THR A 208 -5.50 15.73 9.88
N THR A 209 -6.78 16.09 9.82
CA THR A 209 -7.39 16.98 10.81
C THR A 209 -7.50 16.36 12.20
N ASN A 210 -7.79 15.05 12.30
CA ASN A 210 -8.03 14.37 13.57
C ASN A 210 -6.78 13.71 14.17
N LEU A 211 -5.79 13.36 13.37
CA LEU A 211 -4.59 12.64 13.82
C LEU A 211 -3.33 13.50 13.83
N PHE A 212 -3.33 14.71 13.21
CA PHE A 212 -2.13 15.53 13.04
C PHE A 212 -1.36 15.75 14.36
N VAL A 213 -2.05 16.23 15.39
CA VAL A 213 -1.42 16.49 16.70
C VAL A 213 -0.84 15.21 17.31
N LYS A 214 -1.58 14.11 17.23
CA LYS A 214 -1.15 12.80 17.75
C LYS A 214 0.07 12.26 17.00
N THR A 215 0.03 12.34 15.67
CA THR A 215 1.13 11.92 14.79
C THR A 215 2.38 12.78 15.01
N CYS A 216 2.22 14.11 15.11
CA CYS A 216 3.33 15.02 15.42
C CYS A 216 3.94 14.70 16.79
N PHE A 217 3.12 14.50 17.82
CA PHE A 217 3.59 14.16 19.16
C PHE A 217 4.40 12.86 19.16
N MET A 218 3.85 11.80 18.57
CA MET A 218 4.53 10.50 18.49
C MET A 218 5.82 10.57 17.66
N SER A 219 5.77 11.25 16.52
CA SER A 219 6.95 11.40 15.66
C SER A 219 8.06 12.20 16.34
N LEU A 220 7.73 13.31 16.98
CA LEU A 220 8.71 14.12 17.70
C LEU A 220 9.28 13.39 18.92
N ALA A 221 8.45 12.68 19.67
CA ALA A 221 8.91 11.87 20.80
C ALA A 221 9.88 10.78 20.34
N LEU A 222 9.54 10.02 19.30
CA LEU A 222 10.42 8.97 18.77
C LEU A 222 11.68 9.53 18.11
N LEU A 223 11.61 10.65 17.39
CA LEU A 223 12.78 11.32 16.84
C LEU A 223 13.72 11.82 17.96
N GLY A 224 13.15 12.35 19.04
CA GLY A 224 13.93 12.76 20.23
C GLY A 224 14.62 11.58 20.91
N ILE A 225 13.88 10.49 21.17
CA ILE A 225 14.46 9.26 21.73
C ILE A 225 15.54 8.69 20.82
N TYR A 226 15.28 8.64 19.51
CA TYR A 226 16.25 8.19 18.52
C TYR A 226 17.52 9.03 18.54
N PHE A 227 17.39 10.37 18.51
CA PHE A 227 18.51 11.30 18.50
C PHE A 227 19.42 11.11 19.71
N VAL A 228 18.81 11.00 20.91
CA VAL A 228 19.56 10.73 22.16
C VAL A 228 20.26 9.38 22.09
N LEU A 229 19.54 8.33 21.72
CA LEU A 229 20.08 6.97 21.62
C LEU A 229 21.23 6.90 20.60
N ASP A 230 21.03 7.45 19.39
CA ASP A 230 22.05 7.43 18.33
C ASP A 230 23.27 8.27 18.71
N THR A 231 23.09 9.40 19.41
CA THR A 231 24.18 10.24 19.92
C THR A 231 25.04 9.48 20.96
N VAL A 232 24.40 8.78 21.90
CA VAL A 232 25.11 7.97 22.90
C VAL A 232 25.87 6.82 22.25
N LEU A 233 25.24 6.10 21.33
CA LEU A 233 25.87 4.98 20.63
C LEU A 233 27.02 5.46 19.73
N TYR A 234 26.83 6.57 19.00
CA TYR A 234 27.86 7.19 18.17
C TYR A 234 29.07 7.63 19.00
N GLY A 235 28.85 8.17 20.20
CA GLY A 235 29.93 8.50 21.16
C GLY A 235 30.66 7.26 21.64
N ARG A 236 29.93 6.16 21.95
CA ARG A 236 30.55 4.88 22.40
C ARG A 236 31.39 4.21 21.32
N GLU A 237 31.11 4.46 20.06
CA GLU A 237 31.90 4.00 18.89
C GLU A 237 33.17 4.86 18.66
N GLY A 238 33.37 5.92 19.42
CA GLY A 238 34.48 6.85 19.20
C GLY A 238 34.28 7.80 18.01
N ARG A 239 33.00 8.06 17.63
CA ARG A 239 32.63 8.93 16.51
C ARG A 239 33.22 8.47 15.18
N PRO A 240 32.90 7.28 14.71
CA PRO A 240 33.54 6.70 13.53
C PRO A 240 33.30 7.58 12.30
N GLN A 241 34.37 7.78 11.55
CA GLN A 241 34.31 8.41 10.24
C GLN A 241 34.34 7.32 9.15
N PRO A 242 33.68 7.52 8.01
CA PRO A 242 33.82 6.60 6.89
C PRO A 242 35.29 6.52 6.46
N PRO A 243 35.79 5.34 6.06
CA PRO A 243 37.15 5.20 5.54
C PRO A 243 37.36 6.16 4.38
N HIS A 244 38.48 6.91 4.44
CA HIS A 244 38.87 7.78 3.34
C HIS A 244 39.35 6.90 2.18
N ASP A 245 38.58 6.82 1.12
CA ASP A 245 38.96 6.17 -0.14
C ASP A 245 39.33 7.26 -1.15
N PRO A 246 40.62 7.42 -1.48
CA PRO A 246 41.09 8.46 -2.40
C PRO A 246 40.51 8.34 -3.82
N ASN A 247 40.03 7.14 -4.18
CA ASN A 247 39.44 6.86 -5.50
C ASN A 247 37.91 7.04 -5.53
N LYS A 248 37.27 7.27 -4.38
CA LYS A 248 35.83 7.46 -4.30
C LYS A 248 35.46 8.91 -4.54
N VAL A 249 34.91 9.19 -5.70
CA VAL A 249 34.35 10.51 -6.01
C VAL A 249 33.18 10.77 -5.06
N GLU A 250 33.28 11.82 -4.24
CA GLU A 250 32.17 12.26 -3.40
C GLU A 250 31.01 12.71 -4.30
N GLU A 251 29.92 11.91 -4.32
CA GLU A 251 28.71 12.31 -5.03
C GLU A 251 28.04 13.45 -4.25
N LYS A 252 27.77 14.55 -4.93
CA LYS A 252 26.96 15.65 -4.38
C LYS A 252 25.55 15.16 -4.11
N LEU A 253 24.97 15.64 -3.00
CA LEU A 253 23.57 15.36 -2.67
C LEU A 253 22.66 15.82 -3.80
N GLY A 254 21.77 14.94 -4.27
CA GLY A 254 20.87 15.25 -5.35
C GLY A 254 19.78 14.19 -5.51
N LEU A 255 18.80 14.49 -6.33
CA LEU A 255 17.70 13.58 -6.67
C LEU A 255 17.79 13.20 -8.15
N ASP A 256 17.93 11.90 -8.42
CA ASP A 256 17.75 11.35 -9.76
C ASP A 256 16.26 10.99 -9.95
N GLY A 257 15.77 11.18 -11.18
CA GLY A 257 14.37 10.91 -11.48
C GLY A 257 13.39 11.92 -10.88
N SER A 258 13.79 13.17 -10.64
CA SER A 258 12.98 14.23 -10.03
C SER A 258 11.65 14.49 -10.76
N ILE A 259 11.52 14.16 -12.05
CA ILE A 259 10.26 14.21 -12.79
C ILE A 259 9.15 13.40 -12.12
N ASN A 260 9.50 12.35 -11.38
CA ASN A 260 8.54 11.53 -10.66
C ASN A 260 7.87 12.27 -9.48
N LEU A 261 8.48 13.34 -8.96
CA LEU A 261 7.82 14.20 -7.98
C LEU A 261 6.60 14.91 -8.58
N LEU A 262 6.69 15.29 -9.87
CA LEU A 262 5.54 15.85 -10.60
C LEU A 262 4.46 14.80 -10.83
N PHE A 263 4.84 13.57 -11.20
CA PHE A 263 3.88 12.48 -11.34
C PHE A 263 3.25 12.10 -9.99
N LEU A 264 4.00 12.14 -8.90
CA LEU A 264 3.48 11.94 -7.55
C LEU A 264 2.43 13.01 -7.20
N LEU A 265 2.72 14.28 -7.46
CA LEU A 265 1.75 15.36 -7.30
C LEU A 265 0.50 15.11 -8.15
N GLY A 266 0.67 14.63 -9.40
CA GLY A 266 -0.44 14.23 -10.26
C GLY A 266 -1.30 13.13 -9.63
N ILE A 267 -0.71 12.10 -9.02
CA ILE A 267 -1.44 11.05 -8.29
C ILE A 267 -2.27 11.65 -7.15
N VAL A 268 -1.65 12.50 -6.32
CA VAL A 268 -2.34 13.18 -5.21
C VAL A 268 -3.55 13.97 -5.72
N LEU A 269 -3.35 14.76 -6.79
CA LEU A 269 -4.42 15.57 -7.40
C LEU A 269 -5.53 14.69 -7.98
N CYS A 270 -5.21 13.60 -8.68
CA CYS A 270 -6.22 12.68 -9.21
C CYS A 270 -7.09 12.09 -8.10
N VAL A 271 -6.49 11.67 -6.98
CA VAL A 271 -7.24 11.12 -5.84
C VAL A 271 -8.08 12.22 -5.17
N LEU A 272 -7.55 13.41 -4.94
CA LEU A 272 -8.30 14.53 -4.37
C LEU A 272 -9.50 14.91 -5.23
N VAL A 273 -9.29 15.10 -6.54
CA VAL A 273 -10.34 15.50 -7.49
C VAL A 273 -11.42 14.45 -7.58
N SER A 274 -11.09 13.15 -7.56
CA SER A 274 -12.09 12.08 -7.61
C SER A 274 -13.02 12.06 -6.40
N GLY A 275 -12.61 12.61 -5.26
CA GLY A 275 -13.47 12.75 -4.08
C GLY A 275 -14.29 14.04 -4.04
N MET A 276 -14.05 14.97 -4.96
CA MET A 276 -14.74 16.27 -5.02
C MET A 276 -15.75 16.38 -6.15
N ILE A 277 -15.62 15.55 -7.18
CA ILE A 277 -16.46 15.57 -8.38
C ILE A 277 -17.33 14.32 -8.36
N ASP A 278 -18.60 14.50 -8.66
CA ASP A 278 -19.55 13.41 -8.91
C ASP A 278 -19.91 13.41 -10.40
N LEU A 279 -19.50 12.37 -11.12
CA LEU A 279 -19.81 12.17 -12.54
C LEU A 279 -20.94 11.16 -12.75
N GLY A 280 -21.55 10.69 -11.66
CA GLY A 280 -22.55 9.65 -11.70
C GLY A 280 -22.00 8.28 -12.08
N GLU A 281 -22.91 7.31 -12.20
CA GLU A 281 -22.57 5.94 -12.57
C GLU A 281 -22.21 5.86 -14.07
N ALA A 282 -20.98 5.40 -14.36
CA ALA A 282 -20.49 5.26 -15.74
C ALA A 282 -20.73 3.86 -16.32
N ILE A 283 -20.61 2.82 -15.50
CA ILE A 283 -20.72 1.42 -15.90
C ILE A 283 -21.44 0.65 -14.80
N ASN A 284 -22.40 -0.20 -15.18
CA ASN A 284 -23.04 -1.14 -14.28
C ASN A 284 -22.74 -2.59 -14.73
N ILE A 285 -22.16 -3.38 -13.82
CA ILE A 285 -21.85 -4.78 -14.07
C ILE A 285 -22.58 -5.63 -13.04
N HIS A 286 -23.61 -6.35 -13.42
CA HIS A 286 -24.40 -7.21 -12.53
C HIS A 286 -24.95 -6.50 -11.28
N GLY A 287 -25.42 -5.26 -11.43
CA GLY A 287 -25.91 -4.46 -10.30
C GLY A 287 -24.81 -3.73 -9.50
N VAL A 288 -23.54 -3.93 -9.83
CA VAL A 288 -22.42 -3.16 -9.24
C VAL A 288 -22.16 -1.94 -10.12
N GLY A 289 -22.55 -0.76 -9.62
CA GLY A 289 -22.32 0.53 -10.27
C GLY A 289 -20.87 1.01 -10.04
N ILE A 290 -20.20 1.40 -11.10
CA ILE A 290 -18.86 2.02 -11.05
C ILE A 290 -19.02 3.49 -11.42
N ASP A 291 -18.73 4.37 -10.46
CA ASP A 291 -18.78 5.81 -10.67
C ASP A 291 -17.74 6.29 -11.67
N GLY A 292 -18.13 7.26 -12.50
CA GLY A 292 -17.28 7.82 -13.55
C GLY A 292 -16.01 8.47 -12.99
N GLN A 293 -16.09 9.16 -11.85
CA GLN A 293 -14.94 9.77 -11.20
C GLN A 293 -13.92 8.74 -10.72
N ASN A 294 -14.37 7.57 -10.23
CA ASN A 294 -13.49 6.50 -9.78
C ASN A 294 -12.77 5.84 -10.97
N LEU A 295 -13.51 5.55 -12.03
CA LEU A 295 -12.94 4.99 -13.26
C LEU A 295 -11.92 5.94 -13.90
N LEU A 296 -12.26 7.24 -14.01
CA LEU A 296 -11.34 8.26 -14.55
C LEU A 296 -10.08 8.36 -13.70
N ARG A 297 -10.20 8.40 -12.37
CA ARG A 297 -9.06 8.38 -11.45
C ARG A 297 -8.15 7.20 -11.73
N ASP A 298 -8.69 6.00 -11.80
CA ASP A 298 -7.90 4.77 -11.95
C ASP A 298 -7.17 4.74 -13.31
N ILE A 299 -7.82 5.19 -14.38
CA ILE A 299 -7.18 5.35 -15.70
C ILE A 299 -6.04 6.37 -15.65
N LEU A 300 -6.25 7.53 -15.02
CA LEU A 300 -5.23 8.56 -14.89
C LEU A 300 -4.04 8.08 -14.05
N LEU A 301 -4.29 7.33 -12.96
CA LEU A 301 -3.23 6.72 -12.15
C LEU A 301 -2.38 5.75 -12.96
N LEU A 302 -2.99 4.89 -13.78
CA LEU A 302 -2.26 3.98 -14.68
C LEU A 302 -1.48 4.75 -15.76
N CYS A 303 -2.03 5.82 -16.31
CA CYS A 303 -1.32 6.69 -17.23
C CYS A 303 -0.08 7.33 -16.58
N LEU A 304 -0.21 7.87 -15.37
CA LEU A 304 0.91 8.46 -14.61
C LEU A 304 1.99 7.42 -14.31
N ALA A 305 1.61 6.19 -13.93
CA ALA A 305 2.54 5.08 -13.74
C ALA A 305 3.28 4.74 -15.05
N GLY A 306 2.56 4.67 -16.17
CA GLY A 306 3.14 4.44 -17.51
C GLY A 306 4.10 5.54 -17.95
N LEU A 307 3.74 6.81 -17.70
CA LEU A 307 4.61 7.96 -17.98
C LEU A 307 5.87 7.91 -17.09
N SER A 308 5.72 7.64 -15.81
CA SER A 308 6.85 7.43 -14.90
C SER A 308 7.78 6.31 -15.40
N TRP A 309 7.19 5.19 -15.85
CA TRP A 309 7.98 4.08 -16.38
C TRP A 309 8.76 4.48 -17.64
N LYS A 310 8.15 5.24 -18.53
CA LYS A 310 8.76 5.71 -19.78
C LYS A 310 9.84 6.77 -19.57
N PHE A 311 9.60 7.75 -18.68
CA PHE A 311 10.49 8.90 -18.49
C PHE A 311 11.60 8.68 -17.45
N THR A 312 11.54 7.61 -16.67
CA THR A 312 12.58 7.28 -15.70
C THR A 312 13.56 6.27 -16.30
N THR A 313 14.85 6.59 -16.26
CA THR A 313 15.89 5.69 -16.78
C THR A 313 15.93 4.36 -16.01
N ARG A 314 16.18 3.28 -16.72
CA ARG A 314 16.33 1.94 -16.12
C ARG A 314 17.44 1.95 -15.05
N GLN A 315 18.54 2.64 -15.30
CA GLN A 315 19.65 2.77 -14.35
C GLN A 315 19.22 3.41 -13.01
N CYS A 316 18.36 4.45 -13.03
CA CYS A 316 17.82 5.06 -11.81
C CYS A 316 17.06 4.04 -10.97
N ARG A 317 16.19 3.24 -11.58
CA ARG A 317 15.41 2.19 -10.90
C ARG A 317 16.28 1.06 -10.37
N GLU A 318 17.25 0.59 -11.14
CA GLU A 318 18.20 -0.45 -10.73
C GLU A 318 19.05 0.00 -9.53
N LEU A 319 19.58 1.21 -9.57
CA LEU A 319 20.33 1.81 -8.46
C LEU A 319 19.46 2.07 -7.23
N ASN A 320 18.17 2.35 -7.41
CA ASN A 320 17.19 2.41 -6.34
C ASN A 320 16.73 1.02 -5.88
N GLY A 321 17.15 -0.06 -6.58
CA GLY A 321 16.80 -1.46 -6.31
C GLY A 321 15.33 -1.76 -6.45
N PHE A 322 14.70 -1.13 -7.40
CA PHE A 322 13.33 -1.38 -7.76
C PHE A 322 13.12 -2.83 -8.18
N SER A 323 12.10 -3.48 -7.64
CA SER A 323 11.62 -4.80 -8.07
C SER A 323 10.11 -4.86 -7.93
N TRP A 324 9.46 -5.69 -8.72
CA TRP A 324 8.00 -5.85 -8.67
C TRP A 324 7.52 -6.75 -7.52
N ALA A 325 8.43 -7.43 -6.83
CA ALA A 325 8.07 -8.39 -5.78
C ALA A 325 7.18 -7.80 -4.66
N PRO A 326 7.45 -6.59 -4.11
CA PRO A 326 6.61 -6.05 -3.05
C PRO A 326 5.17 -5.78 -3.50
N ILE A 327 4.96 -5.22 -4.70
CA ILE A 327 3.59 -4.95 -5.18
C ILE A 327 2.86 -6.24 -5.55
N GLU A 328 3.57 -7.25 -6.06
CA GLU A 328 3.00 -8.58 -6.33
C GLU A 328 2.56 -9.26 -5.03
N GLU A 329 3.36 -9.15 -3.97
CA GLU A 329 3.03 -9.68 -2.65
C GLU A 329 1.78 -8.99 -2.09
N VAL A 330 1.76 -7.66 -2.08
CA VAL A 330 0.61 -6.87 -1.62
C VAL A 330 -0.64 -7.22 -2.42
N ALA A 331 -0.57 -7.31 -3.75
CA ALA A 331 -1.71 -7.66 -4.58
C ALA A 331 -2.30 -9.02 -4.21
N LYS A 332 -1.47 -10.04 -3.99
CA LYS A 332 -1.93 -11.38 -3.61
C LYS A 332 -2.54 -11.41 -2.21
N LEU A 333 -1.92 -10.74 -1.24
CA LEU A 333 -2.39 -10.72 0.14
C LEU A 333 -3.72 -9.98 0.26
N PHE A 334 -3.81 -8.79 -0.35
CA PHE A 334 -5.02 -7.98 -0.28
C PHE A 334 -6.21 -8.59 -1.02
N LEU A 335 -6.00 -9.40 -2.06
CA LEU A 335 -7.10 -10.16 -2.65
C LEU A 335 -7.78 -11.06 -1.62
N GLY A 336 -7.00 -11.79 -0.82
CA GLY A 336 -7.54 -12.64 0.25
C GLY A 336 -8.20 -11.81 1.37
N ILE A 337 -7.59 -10.68 1.75
CA ILE A 337 -8.15 -9.77 2.76
C ILE A 337 -9.51 -9.24 2.30
N PHE A 338 -9.61 -8.66 1.10
CA PHE A 338 -10.86 -8.08 0.59
C PHE A 338 -11.99 -9.10 0.48
N LEU A 339 -11.69 -10.29 -0.03
CA LEU A 339 -12.71 -11.33 -0.15
C LEU A 339 -13.15 -11.89 1.21
N SER A 340 -12.22 -12.10 2.13
CA SER A 340 -12.56 -12.63 3.46
C SER A 340 -13.20 -11.61 4.40
N MET A 341 -13.00 -10.30 4.14
CA MET A 341 -13.48 -9.18 4.94
C MET A 341 -14.98 -8.89 4.69
N ILE A 342 -15.58 -9.34 3.58
CA ILE A 342 -16.96 -9.05 3.19
C ILE A 342 -17.95 -9.26 4.34
N PRO A 343 -17.99 -10.41 5.04
CA PRO A 343 -18.95 -10.62 6.11
C PRO A 343 -18.74 -9.70 7.31
N ALA A 344 -17.48 -9.38 7.63
CA ALA A 344 -17.18 -8.43 8.71
C ALA A 344 -17.73 -7.04 8.40
N LEU A 345 -17.58 -6.57 7.17
CA LEU A 345 -18.13 -5.28 6.73
C LEU A 345 -19.66 -5.31 6.68
N ALA A 346 -20.27 -6.43 6.25
CA ALA A 346 -21.73 -6.57 6.23
C ALA A 346 -22.32 -6.47 7.65
N ILE A 347 -21.73 -7.14 8.63
CA ILE A 347 -22.13 -7.05 10.04
C ILE A 347 -21.97 -5.63 10.58
N LEU A 348 -20.83 -4.98 10.31
CA LEU A 348 -20.58 -3.61 10.78
C LEU A 348 -21.53 -2.59 10.15
N ARG A 349 -21.93 -2.78 8.88
CA ARG A 349 -22.91 -1.91 8.21
C ARG A 349 -24.32 -2.08 8.77
N ALA A 350 -24.69 -3.29 9.19
CA ALA A 350 -25.99 -3.57 9.80
C ALA A 350 -26.16 -2.85 11.15
N GLY A 351 -25.05 -2.49 11.81
CA GLY A 351 -25.10 -1.77 13.08
C GLY A 351 -25.49 -2.67 14.27
N THR A 352 -25.81 -2.01 15.38
CA THR A 352 -26.28 -2.65 16.63
C THR A 352 -27.76 -2.33 16.88
N ASP A 353 -28.58 -2.29 15.84
CA ASP A 353 -30.02 -2.03 15.97
C ASP A 353 -30.75 -3.20 16.61
#